data_137118b59e56483844a7d4159bb9af8e
#
_entry.id   137118b59e56483844a7d4159bb9af8e
#
_cell.length_a   1.000
_cell.length_b   1.000
_cell.length_c   1.000
_cell.angle_alpha   90.00
_cell.angle_beta   90.00
_cell.angle_gamma   90.00
#
_symmetry.space_group_name_H-M   'P 1'
#
loop_
_entity.id
_entity.type
_entity.pdbx_description
1 polymer ?
#
loop_
_entity_poly.entity_id
_entity_poly.type
_entity_poly.pdbx_seq_one_letter_code
_entity_poly.pdbx_strand_id
1 'polypeptide(L)'
;MHLVISCSLNKESKSRVMAKYAESLYCKDSNFIDLKSMEIPFCDGDKCYDNPIVDELKELISKSKSIINASPVYNYDLNAIAKNLMELTGKAWSNKVIGFILAAGGKGSYMSPLSFMNSLMLDFRCIIIPRFVYAEGSMFNKGEMTEELKDRIETLVDFSISLSHSLET
;
A
#
# COMPACT_ATOMS: atom_id res chain seq x y z
N MET A 1 6.36 11.81 8.51
CA MET A 1 6.29 11.51 7.06
C MET A 1 5.45 10.24 6.84
N HIS A 2 4.58 10.25 5.85
CA HIS A 2 3.74 9.13 5.45
C HIS A 2 4.21 8.58 4.10
N LEU A 3 3.81 7.37 3.74
CA LEU A 3 4.19 6.75 2.48
C LEU A 3 2.95 6.14 1.80
N VAL A 4 2.80 6.39 0.53
CA VAL A 4 1.80 5.71 -0.31
C VAL A 4 2.50 4.89 -1.37
N ILE A 5 2.20 3.60 -1.44
CA ILE A 5 2.82 2.67 -2.38
C ILE A 5 1.77 2.18 -3.37
N SER A 6 1.99 2.45 -4.65
CA SER A 6 1.22 1.88 -5.75
C SER A 6 1.89 0.60 -6.26
N CYS A 7 1.25 -0.55 -6.01
CA CYS A 7 1.80 -1.85 -6.38
C CYS A 7 1.39 -2.32 -7.78
N SER A 8 0.55 -1.59 -8.50
CA SER A 8 0.08 -2.03 -9.81
C SER A 8 1.07 -1.78 -10.92
N LEU A 9 1.38 -2.80 -11.70
CA LEU A 9 2.20 -2.70 -12.91
C LEU A 9 1.39 -2.37 -14.17
N ASN A 10 0.05 -2.36 -14.10
CA ASN A 10 -0.81 -2.03 -15.23
C ASN A 10 -0.74 -0.53 -15.56
N LYS A 11 -0.77 -0.20 -16.86
CA LYS A 11 -0.83 1.20 -17.34
C LYS A 11 -2.11 1.90 -16.89
N GLU A 12 -3.23 1.23 -17.00
CA GLU A 12 -4.56 1.72 -16.62
C GLU A 12 -5.00 1.13 -15.28
N SER A 13 -4.38 1.60 -14.20
CA SER A 13 -4.58 1.02 -12.88
C SER A 13 -5.52 1.84 -12.02
N LYS A 14 -6.65 1.28 -11.64
CA LYS A 14 -7.58 1.86 -10.66
C LYS A 14 -6.94 2.01 -9.28
N SER A 15 -6.15 1.04 -8.84
CA SER A 15 -5.44 1.15 -7.54
C SER A 15 -4.42 2.29 -7.56
N ARG A 16 -3.75 2.55 -8.69
CA ARG A 16 -2.84 3.71 -8.80
C ARG A 16 -3.59 5.05 -8.77
N VAL A 17 -4.77 5.13 -9.40
CA VAL A 17 -5.61 6.35 -9.34
C VAL A 17 -5.99 6.64 -7.89
N MET A 18 -6.46 5.64 -7.15
CA MET A 18 -6.79 5.77 -5.73
C MET A 18 -5.56 6.11 -4.87
N ALA A 19 -4.39 5.51 -5.17
CA ALA A 19 -3.15 5.79 -4.45
C ALA A 19 -2.71 7.25 -4.61
N LYS A 20 -2.78 7.80 -5.81
CA LYS A 20 -2.45 9.22 -6.06
C LYS A 20 -3.42 10.17 -5.35
N TYR A 21 -4.68 9.81 -5.29
CA TYR A 21 -5.65 10.57 -4.52
C TYR A 21 -5.33 10.54 -3.01
N ALA A 22 -5.07 9.35 -2.47
CA ALA A 22 -4.67 9.22 -1.07
C ALA A 22 -3.41 10.03 -0.74
N GLU A 23 -2.40 10.00 -1.62
CA GLU A 23 -1.17 10.77 -1.44
C GLU A 23 -1.44 12.29 -1.40
N SER A 24 -2.31 12.80 -2.27
CA SER A 24 -2.65 14.24 -2.31
C SER A 24 -3.30 14.77 -1.01
N LEU A 25 -3.89 13.88 -0.21
CA LEU A 25 -4.56 14.24 1.06
C LEU A 25 -3.58 14.48 2.23
N TYR A 26 -2.33 14.02 2.12
CA TYR A 26 -1.31 14.19 3.17
C TYR A 26 -0.65 15.58 3.23
N CYS A 27 -1.12 16.55 2.46
CA CYS A 27 -0.66 17.95 2.51
C CYS A 27 0.87 18.11 2.46
N LYS A 28 1.55 17.38 1.60
CA LYS A 28 3.02 17.38 1.38
C LYS A 28 3.86 16.68 2.46
N ASP A 29 3.27 16.06 3.47
CA ASP A 29 4.00 15.22 4.44
C ASP A 29 4.01 13.75 4.03
N SER A 30 4.10 13.48 2.72
CA SER A 30 4.13 12.12 2.17
C SER A 30 5.14 11.93 1.06
N ASN A 31 5.54 10.69 0.88
CA ASN A 31 6.22 10.21 -0.32
C ASN A 31 5.32 9.24 -1.09
N PHE A 32 5.53 9.18 -2.40
CA PHE A 32 4.82 8.27 -3.28
C PHE A 32 5.79 7.34 -4.00
N ILE A 33 5.56 6.04 -3.88
CA ILE A 33 6.27 5.00 -4.63
C ILE A 33 5.32 4.42 -5.68
N ASP A 34 5.69 4.47 -6.96
CA ASP A 34 5.02 3.73 -8.02
C ASP A 34 5.93 2.59 -8.50
N LEU A 35 5.65 1.36 -8.04
CA LEU A 35 6.46 0.19 -8.38
C LEU A 35 6.52 -0.10 -9.89
N LYS A 36 5.58 0.46 -10.67
CA LYS A 36 5.64 0.36 -12.13
C LYS A 36 6.82 1.11 -12.74
N SER A 37 7.25 2.19 -12.12
CA SER A 37 8.35 3.04 -12.62
C SER A 37 9.73 2.58 -12.12
N MET A 38 9.78 1.50 -11.34
CA MET A 38 10.99 1.01 -10.69
C MET A 38 11.34 -0.39 -11.20
N GLU A 39 12.61 -0.63 -11.49
CA GLU A 39 13.13 -1.95 -11.86
C GLU A 39 13.63 -2.67 -10.60
N ILE A 40 12.70 -3.18 -9.79
CA ILE A 40 13.05 -3.93 -8.60
C ILE A 40 13.36 -5.40 -8.94
N PRO A 41 14.41 -6.00 -8.35
CA PRO A 41 14.72 -7.41 -8.56
C PRO A 41 13.64 -8.30 -7.94
N PHE A 42 13.57 -9.56 -8.36
CA PHE A 42 12.86 -10.58 -7.57
C PHE A 42 13.71 -10.96 -6.35
N CYS A 43 13.04 -11.17 -5.21
CA CYS A 43 13.69 -11.64 -4.01
C CYS A 43 14.17 -13.09 -4.23
N ASP A 44 15.47 -13.27 -4.27
CA ASP A 44 16.14 -14.58 -4.37
C ASP A 44 16.74 -15.05 -3.02
N GLY A 45 16.63 -14.19 -2.00
CA GLY A 45 17.16 -14.45 -0.66
C GLY A 45 18.68 -14.26 -0.54
N ASP A 46 19.36 -13.74 -1.56
CA ASP A 46 20.81 -13.56 -1.62
C ASP A 46 21.16 -12.21 -2.28
N LYS A 47 21.52 -12.20 -3.54
CA LYS A 47 22.05 -11.01 -4.27
C LYS A 47 21.05 -9.90 -4.52
N CYS A 48 19.77 -10.20 -4.46
CA CYS A 48 18.73 -9.16 -4.58
C CYS A 48 18.90 -8.04 -3.56
N TYR A 49 19.49 -8.30 -2.41
CA TYR A 49 19.69 -7.33 -1.33
C TYR A 49 20.85 -6.34 -1.59
N ASP A 50 21.73 -6.64 -2.55
CA ASP A 50 22.84 -5.77 -2.96
C ASP A 50 22.40 -4.70 -3.99
N ASN A 51 21.14 -4.71 -4.41
CA ASN A 51 20.65 -3.79 -5.41
C ASN A 51 20.33 -2.42 -4.77
N PRO A 52 20.92 -1.31 -5.27
CA PRO A 52 20.74 0.03 -4.69
C PRO A 52 19.29 0.49 -4.58
N ILE A 53 18.41 0.03 -5.49
CA ILE A 53 16.98 0.35 -5.45
C ILE A 53 16.31 -0.24 -4.21
N VAL A 54 16.79 -1.39 -3.74
CA VAL A 54 16.28 -2.05 -2.52
C VAL A 54 16.65 -1.24 -1.28
N ASP A 55 17.83 -0.66 -1.24
CA ASP A 55 18.26 0.20 -0.13
C ASP A 55 17.47 1.52 -0.11
N GLU A 56 17.21 2.12 -1.27
CA GLU A 56 16.33 3.29 -1.40
C GLU A 56 14.92 3.00 -0.86
N LEU A 57 14.35 1.86 -1.25
CA LEU A 57 13.03 1.42 -0.80
C LEU A 57 13.00 1.14 0.70
N LYS A 58 14.03 0.48 1.26
CA LYS A 58 14.18 0.27 2.69
C LYS A 58 14.22 1.59 3.47
N GLU A 59 14.97 2.57 2.95
CA GLU A 59 15.08 3.88 3.57
C GLU A 59 13.74 4.62 3.62
N LEU A 60 13.02 4.69 2.49
CA LEU A 60 11.70 5.32 2.42
C LEU A 60 10.69 4.65 3.35
N ILE A 61 10.63 3.32 3.35
CA ILE A 61 9.76 2.55 4.23
C ILE A 61 10.13 2.78 5.71
N SER A 62 11.41 2.70 6.05
CA SER A 62 11.88 2.87 7.44
C SER A 62 11.56 4.24 8.02
N LYS A 63 11.70 5.30 7.24
CA LYS A 63 11.41 6.69 7.65
C LYS A 63 9.93 6.99 7.79
N SER A 64 9.07 6.15 7.26
CA SER A 64 7.62 6.38 7.25
C SER A 64 6.98 5.94 8.56
N LYS A 65 6.05 6.75 9.09
CA LYS A 65 5.25 6.45 10.29
C LYS A 65 4.05 5.57 9.94
N SER A 66 3.41 5.89 8.82
CA SER A 66 2.35 5.07 8.25
C SER A 66 2.56 4.83 6.77
N ILE A 67 2.00 3.72 6.29
CA ILE A 67 2.09 3.31 4.89
C ILE A 67 0.71 2.93 4.38
N ILE A 68 0.29 3.49 3.26
CA ILE A 68 -0.88 3.02 2.52
C ILE A 68 -0.39 2.17 1.34
N ASN A 69 -0.73 0.89 1.37
CA ASN A 69 -0.43 -0.05 0.29
C ASN A 69 -1.63 -0.14 -0.66
N ALA A 70 -1.47 0.34 -1.89
CA ALA A 70 -2.50 0.31 -2.92
C ALA A 70 -2.20 -0.77 -3.96
N SER A 71 -3.02 -1.82 -4.00
CA SER A 71 -2.81 -3.01 -4.83
C SER A 71 -4.04 -3.42 -5.64
N PRO A 72 -3.86 -3.94 -6.87
CA PRO A 72 -4.91 -4.74 -7.48
C PRO A 72 -5.03 -6.09 -6.75
N VAL A 73 -6.24 -6.63 -6.75
CA VAL A 73 -6.51 -7.98 -6.26
C VAL A 73 -6.45 -8.97 -7.42
N TYR A 74 -5.56 -9.94 -7.32
CA TYR A 74 -5.44 -11.05 -8.27
C TYR A 74 -5.55 -12.38 -7.55
N ASN A 75 -6.41 -13.27 -8.04
CA ASN A 75 -6.55 -14.62 -7.50
C ASN A 75 -6.78 -14.66 -5.98
N TYR A 76 -7.65 -13.79 -5.48
CA TYR A 76 -7.98 -13.68 -4.05
C TYR A 76 -6.79 -13.28 -3.14
N ASP A 77 -5.77 -12.60 -3.67
CA ASP A 77 -4.65 -12.06 -2.91
C ASP A 77 -4.17 -10.72 -3.49
N LEU A 78 -3.23 -10.05 -2.83
CA LEU A 78 -2.51 -8.92 -3.42
C LEU A 78 -1.64 -9.42 -4.58
N ASN A 79 -1.31 -8.51 -5.49
CA ASN A 79 -0.44 -8.89 -6.60
C ASN A 79 0.99 -9.23 -6.13
N ALA A 80 1.70 -10.05 -6.91
CA ALA A 80 3.01 -10.60 -6.56
C ALA A 80 4.06 -9.53 -6.23
N ILE A 81 4.02 -8.36 -6.90
CA ILE A 81 5.01 -7.30 -6.67
C ILE A 81 4.90 -6.69 -5.27
N ALA A 82 3.69 -6.65 -4.68
CA ALA A 82 3.52 -6.20 -3.30
C ALA A 82 4.24 -7.14 -2.32
N LYS A 83 4.09 -8.44 -2.50
CA LYS A 83 4.78 -9.45 -1.67
C LYS A 83 6.29 -9.40 -1.89
N ASN A 84 6.75 -9.28 -3.14
CA ASN A 84 8.15 -9.15 -3.48
C ASN A 84 8.81 -7.92 -2.81
N LEU A 85 8.11 -6.76 -2.83
CA LEU A 85 8.58 -5.58 -2.11
C LEU A 85 8.76 -5.85 -0.61
N MET A 86 7.79 -6.50 0.03
CA MET A 86 7.88 -6.83 1.45
C MET A 86 9.07 -7.75 1.76
N GLU A 87 9.32 -8.75 0.92
CA GLU A 87 10.45 -9.68 1.07
C GLU A 87 11.80 -8.98 0.87
N LEU A 88 11.91 -8.10 -0.13
CA LEU A 88 13.13 -7.31 -0.39
C LEU A 88 13.47 -6.33 0.73
N THR A 89 12.47 -5.74 1.37
CA THR A 89 12.66 -4.65 2.33
C THR A 89 12.54 -5.08 3.79
N GLY A 90 11.97 -6.24 4.06
CA GLY A 90 12.03 -6.94 5.33
C GLY A 90 11.72 -6.05 6.56
N LYS A 91 12.69 -5.95 7.48
CA LYS A 91 12.53 -5.23 8.76
C LYS A 91 12.24 -3.73 8.64
N ALA A 92 12.37 -3.13 7.45
CA ALA A 92 11.98 -1.73 7.23
C ALA A 92 10.49 -1.48 7.56
N TRP A 93 9.65 -2.52 7.46
CA TRP A 93 8.22 -2.46 7.80
C TRP A 93 7.93 -2.46 9.30
N SER A 94 8.91 -2.72 10.17
CA SER A 94 8.67 -2.94 11.61
C SER A 94 7.96 -1.78 12.28
N ASN A 95 6.91 -2.09 13.05
CA ASN A 95 6.14 -1.18 13.89
C ASN A 95 5.42 -0.04 13.13
N LYS A 96 5.09 -0.24 11.84
CA LYS A 96 4.38 0.75 11.03
C LYS A 96 2.86 0.64 11.20
N VAL A 97 2.17 1.75 11.01
CA VAL A 97 0.72 1.78 10.78
C VAL A 97 0.45 1.53 9.29
N ILE A 98 -0.33 0.51 8.98
CA ILE A 98 -0.56 0.10 7.59
C ILE A 98 -2.03 0.17 7.22
N GLY A 99 -2.34 0.91 6.16
CA GLY A 99 -3.64 0.93 5.50
C GLY A 99 -3.59 0.28 4.12
N PHE A 100 -4.75 -0.19 3.64
CA PHE A 100 -4.85 -0.81 2.32
C PHE A 100 -5.91 -0.14 1.45
N ILE A 101 -5.56 0.01 0.16
CA ILE A 101 -6.48 0.40 -0.92
C ILE A 101 -6.44 -0.68 -1.99
N LEU A 102 -7.56 -1.34 -2.23
CA LEU A 102 -7.65 -2.51 -3.08
C LEU A 102 -8.58 -2.26 -4.26
N ALA A 103 -8.14 -2.60 -5.47
CA ALA A 103 -8.95 -2.60 -6.68
C ALA A 103 -9.21 -4.03 -7.11
N ALA A 104 -10.47 -4.44 -7.15
CA ALA A 104 -10.88 -5.80 -7.48
C ALA A 104 -11.91 -5.85 -8.63
N GLY A 105 -12.01 -7.01 -9.24
CA GLY A 105 -12.99 -7.27 -10.30
C GLY A 105 -14.43 -7.48 -9.80
N GLY A 106 -14.61 -7.77 -8.51
CA GLY A 106 -15.93 -8.02 -7.90
C GLY A 106 -15.86 -8.25 -6.39
N LYS A 107 -17.02 -8.46 -5.75
CA LYS A 107 -17.18 -8.49 -4.28
C LYS A 107 -16.55 -9.71 -3.60
N GLY A 108 -16.39 -10.81 -4.31
CA GLY A 108 -16.04 -12.10 -3.71
C GLY A 108 -14.66 -12.14 -3.05
N SER A 109 -13.74 -11.26 -3.44
CA SER A 109 -12.36 -11.24 -2.93
C SER A 109 -12.11 -10.18 -1.86
N TYR A 110 -13.14 -9.76 -1.12
CA TYR A 110 -12.99 -8.73 -0.08
C TYR A 110 -11.89 -9.06 0.95
N MET A 111 -11.74 -10.33 1.31
CA MET A 111 -10.75 -10.76 2.31
C MET A 111 -9.33 -11.01 1.75
N SER A 112 -9.10 -10.64 0.49
CA SER A 112 -7.81 -10.84 -0.18
C SER A 112 -6.56 -10.28 0.54
N PRO A 113 -6.60 -9.22 1.35
CA PRO A 113 -5.38 -8.72 1.98
C PRO A 113 -4.94 -9.50 3.22
N LEU A 114 -5.71 -10.49 3.68
CA LEU A 114 -5.45 -11.15 4.97
C LEU A 114 -4.10 -11.85 5.04
N SER A 115 -3.65 -12.53 3.99
CA SER A 115 -2.34 -13.20 3.98
C SER A 115 -1.21 -12.20 4.14
N PHE A 116 -1.32 -11.07 3.45
CA PHE A 116 -0.34 -9.98 3.52
C PHE A 116 -0.38 -9.28 4.89
N MET A 117 -1.57 -8.98 5.41
CA MET A 117 -1.76 -8.42 6.76
C MET A 117 -1.16 -9.33 7.83
N ASN A 118 -1.38 -10.63 7.72
CA ASN A 118 -0.83 -11.62 8.64
C ASN A 118 0.71 -11.55 8.69
N SER A 119 1.38 -11.50 7.54
CA SER A 119 2.83 -11.33 7.47
C SER A 119 3.31 -10.04 8.14
N LEU A 120 2.62 -8.92 7.86
CA LEU A 120 2.96 -7.62 8.47
C LEU A 120 2.80 -7.60 9.99
N MET A 121 1.72 -8.21 10.50
CA MET A 121 1.47 -8.25 11.95
C MET A 121 2.44 -9.17 12.69
N LEU A 122 2.68 -10.36 12.17
CA LEU A 122 3.45 -11.39 12.88
C LEU A 122 4.96 -11.17 12.77
N ASP A 123 5.46 -10.88 11.56
CA ASP A 123 6.89 -10.66 11.34
C ASP A 123 7.34 -9.27 11.79
N PHE A 124 6.56 -8.24 11.45
CA PHE A 124 7.00 -6.86 11.59
C PHE A 124 6.27 -6.07 12.68
N ARG A 125 5.32 -6.69 13.38
CA ARG A 125 4.54 -6.05 14.45
C ARG A 125 3.84 -4.78 14.00
N CYS A 126 3.39 -4.76 12.74
CA CYS A 126 2.64 -3.64 12.19
C CYS A 126 1.25 -3.54 12.82
N ILE A 127 0.75 -2.33 12.91
CA ILE A 127 -0.64 -2.05 13.30
C ILE A 127 -1.44 -1.87 12.02
N ILE A 128 -2.35 -2.79 11.76
CA ILE A 128 -3.20 -2.74 10.57
C ILE A 128 -4.44 -1.92 10.84
N ILE A 129 -4.74 -0.95 9.98
CA ILE A 129 -5.99 -0.21 10.03
C ILE A 129 -7.13 -1.16 9.64
N PRO A 130 -8.14 -1.39 10.54
CA PRO A 130 -9.11 -2.46 10.37
C PRO A 130 -10.01 -2.31 9.14
N ARG A 131 -10.35 -1.07 8.76
CA ARG A 131 -11.17 -0.78 7.59
C ARG A 131 -10.28 -0.33 6.43
N PHE A 132 -10.07 -1.24 5.51
CA PHE A 132 -9.40 -0.93 4.24
C PHE A 132 -10.41 -0.49 3.17
N VAL A 133 -9.93 0.25 2.18
CA VAL A 133 -10.71 0.63 1.01
C VAL A 133 -10.68 -0.52 0.01
N TYR A 134 -11.87 -1.03 -0.34
CA TYR A 134 -12.05 -2.06 -1.37
C TYR A 134 -12.95 -1.49 -2.45
N ALA A 135 -12.43 -1.39 -3.66
CA ALA A 135 -13.11 -0.77 -4.79
C ALA A 135 -13.34 -1.75 -5.93
N GLU A 136 -14.56 -1.76 -6.44
CA GLU A 136 -14.97 -2.49 -7.63
C GLU A 136 -15.11 -1.58 -8.84
N GLY A 137 -15.34 -2.18 -10.01
CA GLY A 137 -15.54 -1.44 -11.24
C GLY A 137 -16.69 -0.44 -11.20
N SER A 138 -17.76 -0.76 -10.47
CA SER A 138 -18.94 0.08 -10.26
C SER A 138 -18.67 1.39 -9.48
N MET A 139 -17.59 1.46 -8.74
CA MET A 139 -17.16 2.67 -8.01
C MET A 139 -16.35 3.64 -8.88
N PHE A 140 -16.28 3.36 -10.18
CA PHE A 140 -15.64 4.24 -11.15
C PHE A 140 -16.62 4.56 -12.28
N ASN A 141 -16.81 5.86 -12.56
CA ASN A 141 -17.63 6.33 -13.67
C ASN A 141 -16.69 6.97 -14.71
N LYS A 142 -16.62 6.40 -15.91
CA LYS A 142 -15.71 6.86 -16.99
C LYS A 142 -14.26 7.06 -16.56
N GLY A 143 -13.77 6.23 -15.60
CA GLY A 143 -12.42 6.31 -15.08
C GLY A 143 -12.25 7.20 -13.83
N GLU A 144 -13.26 7.97 -13.47
CA GLU A 144 -13.28 8.81 -12.27
C GLU A 144 -13.89 8.06 -11.07
N MET A 145 -13.35 8.29 -9.88
CA MET A 145 -13.88 7.75 -8.63
C MET A 145 -15.21 8.39 -8.27
N THR A 146 -16.14 7.57 -7.75
CA THR A 146 -17.36 8.11 -7.11
C THR A 146 -17.01 8.88 -5.83
N GLU A 147 -17.87 9.81 -5.41
CA GLU A 147 -17.68 10.54 -4.15
C GLU A 147 -17.62 9.58 -2.95
N GLU A 148 -18.48 8.56 -2.90
CA GLU A 148 -18.41 7.53 -1.85
C GLU A 148 -17.02 6.87 -1.76
N LEU A 149 -16.38 6.60 -2.89
CA LEU A 149 -15.03 6.01 -2.90
C LEU A 149 -13.99 7.01 -2.39
N LYS A 150 -14.11 8.28 -2.75
CA LYS A 150 -13.23 9.35 -2.24
C LYS A 150 -13.36 9.51 -0.73
N ASP A 151 -14.58 9.60 -0.20
CA ASP A 151 -14.86 9.71 1.25
C ASP A 151 -14.24 8.54 2.03
N ARG A 152 -14.29 7.33 1.47
CA ARG A 152 -13.66 6.16 2.09
C ARG A 152 -12.14 6.25 2.11
N ILE A 153 -11.52 6.80 1.07
CA ILE A 153 -10.07 7.03 1.02
C ILE A 153 -9.67 8.13 2.00
N GLU A 154 -10.42 9.23 2.06
CA GLU A 154 -10.21 10.31 3.02
C GLU A 154 -10.26 9.79 4.46
N THR A 155 -11.30 9.03 4.80
CA THR A 155 -11.42 8.39 6.12
C THR A 155 -10.22 7.51 6.45
N LEU A 156 -9.71 6.74 5.49
CA LEU A 156 -8.53 5.89 5.69
C LEU A 156 -7.26 6.72 5.94
N VAL A 157 -7.06 7.80 5.18
CA VAL A 157 -5.91 8.70 5.33
C VAL A 157 -5.96 9.42 6.67
N ASP A 158 -7.09 9.99 7.06
CA ASP A 158 -7.27 10.66 8.35
C ASP A 158 -7.00 9.71 9.52
N PHE A 159 -7.48 8.49 9.42
CA PHE A 159 -7.24 7.47 10.44
C PHE A 159 -5.76 7.08 10.50
N SER A 160 -5.07 6.99 9.37
CA SER A 160 -3.64 6.70 9.32
C SER A 160 -2.79 7.79 9.98
N ILE A 161 -3.16 9.05 9.77
CA ILE A 161 -2.51 10.22 10.39
C ILE A 161 -2.74 10.18 11.92
N SER A 162 -4.00 10.10 12.34
CA SER A 162 -4.37 10.13 13.75
C SER A 162 -3.73 8.99 14.55
N LEU A 163 -3.77 7.77 13.99
CA LEU A 163 -3.20 6.60 14.66
C LEU A 163 -1.68 6.66 14.75
N SER A 164 -0.99 7.06 13.67
CA SER A 164 0.45 7.19 13.68
C SER A 164 0.95 8.28 14.65
N HIS A 165 0.21 9.36 14.81
CA HIS A 165 0.50 10.38 15.83
C HIS A 165 0.34 9.86 17.26
N SER A 166 -0.72 9.10 17.52
CA SER A 166 -1.00 8.54 18.86
C SER A 166 0.04 7.52 19.33
N LEU A 167 0.82 6.96 18.42
CA LEU A 167 1.87 6.01 18.74
C LEU A 167 3.25 6.64 18.95
N GLU A 168 3.38 7.95 18.77
CA GLU A 168 4.62 8.70 19.01
C GLU A 168 4.73 9.26 20.44
N THR A 169 3.66 9.15 21.21
CA THR A 169 3.61 9.56 22.63
C THR A 169 3.95 8.40 23.54
#